data_35a6470b2b8cd905054f7a3d72627f95
#
_entry.id   35a6470b2b8cd905054f7a3d72627f95
#
_cell.length_a   1.000
_cell.length_b   1.000
_cell.length_c   1.000
_cell.angle_alpha   90.00
_cell.angle_beta   90.00
_cell.angle_gamma   90.00
#
_symmetry.space_group_name_H-M   'P 1'
#
loop_
_entity.id
_entity.type
_entity.pdbx_description
1 polymer ?
#
loop_
_entity_poly.entity_id
_entity_poly.type
_entity_poly.pdbx_seq_one_letter_code
_entity_poly.pdbx_strand_id
1 'polypeptide(L)'
;LLYKLMPEESRQHFADMFSHAFEKFRADLAEAQKLTGAGDYDKARAILTPHIREAEHSALFQPDSEVEFRSFAEPMEMVLYQQFYQPRKAVQQAPFPFHLLYLLLGELELAQGQTKAARKALEKGLRWDPTSAPVRFCYLSVLREEKDWDGFGRVNRDAFRQAFRPADLARCYRNEGERLLHKGNWQGARYAFLLSLNYGEERAVKGQLETIAQKLGDEL
;
A
#
# COMPACT_ATOMS: atom_id res chain seq x y z
N LEU A 1 18.00 12.80 -21.02
CA LEU A 1 18.81 13.34 -22.12
C LEU A 1 20.29 13.00 -21.93
N LEU A 2 20.87 13.19 -20.73
CA LEU A 2 22.28 12.90 -20.43
C LEU A 2 22.66 11.42 -20.71
N TYR A 3 21.82 10.48 -20.35
CA TYR A 3 22.06 9.04 -20.59
C TYR A 3 22.29 8.71 -22.08
N LYS A 4 21.55 9.36 -22.99
CA LYS A 4 21.74 9.17 -24.44
C LYS A 4 23.03 9.75 -24.99
N LEU A 5 23.64 10.71 -24.27
CA LEU A 5 24.89 11.36 -24.64
C LEU A 5 26.13 10.67 -24.05
N MET A 6 25.93 9.68 -23.17
CA MET A 6 27.05 8.94 -22.57
C MET A 6 27.63 7.94 -23.58
N PRO A 7 28.97 7.69 -23.54
CA PRO A 7 29.58 6.58 -24.27
C PRO A 7 28.93 5.24 -23.92
N GLU A 8 28.93 4.31 -24.87
CA GLU A 8 28.23 3.00 -24.70
C GLU A 8 28.72 2.23 -23.49
N GLU A 9 30.03 2.19 -23.26
CA GLU A 9 30.64 1.53 -22.08
C GLU A 9 30.15 2.19 -20.76
N SER A 10 30.03 3.51 -20.74
CA SER A 10 29.53 4.23 -19.58
C SER A 10 28.02 3.96 -19.36
N ARG A 11 27.22 3.81 -20.43
CA ARG A 11 25.81 3.43 -20.35
C ARG A 11 25.64 2.04 -19.79
N GLN A 12 26.46 1.07 -20.27
CA GLN A 12 26.43 -0.30 -19.78
C GLN A 12 26.81 -0.37 -18.30
N HIS A 13 27.91 0.26 -17.92
CA HIS A 13 28.34 0.33 -16.52
C HIS A 13 27.25 0.97 -15.61
N PHE A 14 26.60 2.03 -16.06
CA PHE A 14 25.52 2.68 -15.35
C PHE A 14 24.28 1.75 -15.22
N ALA A 15 23.92 1.04 -16.29
CA ALA A 15 22.83 0.07 -16.29
C ALA A 15 23.11 -1.10 -15.32
N ASP A 16 24.34 -1.63 -15.33
CA ASP A 16 24.76 -2.72 -14.44
C ASP A 16 24.75 -2.29 -12.97
N MET A 17 25.23 -1.09 -12.69
CA MET A 17 25.19 -0.50 -11.34
C MET A 17 23.75 -0.33 -10.83
N PHE A 18 22.84 0.18 -11.68
CA PHE A 18 21.43 0.31 -11.31
C PHE A 18 20.75 -1.05 -11.12
N SER A 19 21.04 -2.02 -11.98
CA SER A 19 20.53 -3.37 -11.86
C SER A 19 20.96 -4.01 -10.54
N HIS A 20 22.24 -3.90 -10.19
CA HIS A 20 22.77 -4.41 -8.93
C HIS A 20 22.13 -3.70 -7.71
N ALA A 21 22.00 -2.38 -7.74
CA ALA A 21 21.35 -1.62 -6.68
C ALA A 21 19.88 -2.00 -6.51
N PHE A 22 19.18 -2.23 -7.62
CA PHE A 22 17.78 -2.66 -7.60
C PHE A 22 17.60 -4.07 -7.02
N GLU A 23 18.44 -5.03 -7.43
CA GLU A 23 18.43 -6.38 -6.88
C GLU A 23 18.73 -6.37 -5.38
N LYS A 24 19.73 -5.61 -4.96
CA LYS A 24 20.02 -5.42 -3.53
C LYS A 24 18.83 -4.84 -2.77
N PHE A 25 18.21 -3.79 -3.29
CA PHE A 25 17.02 -3.17 -2.68
C PHE A 25 15.89 -4.21 -2.50
N ARG A 26 15.61 -5.02 -3.52
CA ARG A 26 14.58 -6.08 -3.45
C ARG A 26 14.93 -7.15 -2.42
N ALA A 27 16.18 -7.59 -2.39
CA ALA A 27 16.65 -8.58 -1.42
C ALA A 27 16.53 -8.05 0.01
N ASP A 28 16.91 -6.80 0.24
CA ASP A 28 16.80 -6.13 1.54
C ASP A 28 15.33 -6.00 1.99
N LEU A 29 14.40 -5.67 1.07
CA LEU A 29 12.97 -5.64 1.39
C LEU A 29 12.43 -7.03 1.76
N ALA A 30 12.81 -8.07 1.01
CA ALA A 30 12.38 -9.44 1.29
C ALA A 30 12.91 -9.94 2.64
N GLU A 31 14.17 -9.66 2.98
CA GLU A 31 14.74 -10.03 4.27
C GLU A 31 14.09 -9.22 5.42
N ALA A 32 13.85 -7.92 5.24
CA ALA A 32 13.15 -7.12 6.24
C ALA A 32 11.73 -7.63 6.49
N GLN A 33 11.00 -8.06 5.46
CA GLN A 33 9.69 -8.66 5.58
C GLN A 33 9.73 -9.96 6.39
N LYS A 34 10.69 -10.85 6.09
CA LYS A 34 10.90 -12.11 6.80
C LYS A 34 11.21 -11.86 8.28
N LEU A 35 12.11 -10.92 8.58
CA LEU A 35 12.48 -10.55 9.94
C LEU A 35 11.29 -9.95 10.70
N THR A 36 10.47 -9.13 10.07
CA THR A 36 9.24 -8.59 10.66
C THR A 36 8.27 -9.72 11.02
N GLY A 37 8.09 -10.70 10.13
CA GLY A 37 7.27 -11.88 10.41
C GLY A 37 7.82 -12.78 11.50
N ALA A 38 9.13 -12.79 11.73
CA ALA A 38 9.81 -13.51 12.81
C ALA A 38 9.83 -12.75 14.15
N GLY A 39 9.40 -11.47 14.16
CA GLY A 39 9.45 -10.62 15.36
C GLY A 39 10.81 -9.94 15.59
N ASP A 40 11.76 -10.07 14.66
CA ASP A 40 13.10 -9.45 14.71
C ASP A 40 13.05 -7.99 14.22
N TYR A 41 12.24 -7.16 14.86
CA TYR A 41 11.91 -5.81 14.41
C TYR A 41 13.11 -4.86 14.30
N ASP A 42 14.07 -4.97 15.22
CA ASP A 42 15.26 -4.10 15.21
C ASP A 42 16.16 -4.39 14.00
N LYS A 43 16.33 -5.66 13.67
CA LYS A 43 17.09 -6.06 12.47
C LYS A 43 16.36 -5.64 11.20
N ALA A 44 15.05 -5.84 11.14
CA ALA A 44 14.23 -5.39 10.00
C ALA A 44 14.37 -3.89 9.80
N ARG A 45 14.26 -3.10 10.87
CA ARG A 45 14.41 -1.64 10.85
C ARG A 45 15.82 -1.21 10.40
N ALA A 46 16.85 -1.90 10.87
CA ALA A 46 18.22 -1.61 10.48
C ALA A 46 18.45 -1.77 8.96
N ILE A 47 17.83 -2.80 8.35
CA ILE A 47 17.87 -3.02 6.90
C ILE A 47 17.13 -1.91 6.13
N LEU A 48 15.95 -1.48 6.61
CA LEU A 48 15.14 -0.47 5.92
C LEU A 48 15.72 0.95 6.03
N THR A 49 16.43 1.27 7.11
CA THR A 49 16.89 2.63 7.42
C THR A 49 17.75 3.29 6.33
N PRO A 50 18.75 2.62 5.70
CA PRO A 50 19.52 3.21 4.62
C PRO A 50 18.65 3.61 3.42
N HIS A 51 17.69 2.75 3.03
CA HIS A 51 16.78 2.98 1.92
C HIS A 51 15.80 4.13 2.21
N ILE A 52 15.37 4.26 3.47
CA ILE A 52 14.52 5.39 3.90
C ILE A 52 15.29 6.71 3.76
N ARG A 53 16.55 6.74 4.17
CA ARG A 53 17.39 7.94 4.02
C ARG A 53 17.58 8.31 2.54
N GLU A 54 17.78 7.32 1.68
CA GLU A 54 17.88 7.54 0.24
C GLU A 54 16.58 8.11 -0.32
N ALA A 55 15.43 7.51 -0.01
CA ALA A 55 14.13 7.98 -0.46
C ALA A 55 13.80 9.40 -0.01
N GLU A 56 14.29 9.81 1.17
CA GLU A 56 13.97 11.11 1.78
C GLU A 56 14.96 12.22 1.40
N HIS A 57 16.22 11.88 1.18
CA HIS A 57 17.29 12.87 1.07
C HIS A 57 18.07 12.84 -0.24
N SER A 58 17.82 11.86 -1.12
CA SER A 58 18.48 11.85 -2.42
C SER A 58 18.04 13.04 -3.26
N ALA A 59 19.00 13.83 -3.72
CA ALA A 59 18.74 14.93 -4.65
C ALA A 59 18.14 14.46 -5.98
N LEU A 60 18.30 13.17 -6.32
CA LEU A 60 17.80 12.60 -7.56
C LEU A 60 16.27 12.49 -7.61
N PHE A 61 15.60 12.42 -6.45
CA PHE A 61 14.16 12.19 -6.34
C PHE A 61 13.40 13.36 -5.72
N GLN A 62 14.07 14.51 -5.58
CA GLN A 62 13.40 15.72 -5.09
C GLN A 62 12.52 16.30 -6.22
N PRO A 63 11.24 16.54 -5.96
CA PRO A 63 10.37 17.18 -6.93
C PRO A 63 10.80 18.63 -7.14
N ASP A 64 10.75 19.07 -8.38
CA ASP A 64 10.93 20.49 -8.74
C ASP A 64 9.61 21.13 -9.22
N SER A 65 9.69 22.29 -9.92
CA SER A 65 8.51 22.96 -10.45
C SER A 65 7.82 22.21 -11.59
N GLU A 66 8.56 21.36 -12.33
CA GLU A 66 8.10 20.72 -13.57
C GLU A 66 7.88 19.22 -13.43
N VAL A 67 8.62 18.57 -12.51
CA VAL A 67 8.66 17.12 -12.37
C VAL A 67 8.27 16.68 -10.96
N GLU A 68 7.56 15.58 -10.88
CA GLU A 68 7.34 14.83 -9.64
C GLU A 68 7.66 13.34 -9.83
N PHE A 69 8.22 12.72 -8.80
CA PHE A 69 8.56 11.30 -8.81
C PHE A 69 7.48 10.47 -8.13
N ARG A 70 7.14 9.34 -8.75
CA ARG A 70 6.23 8.32 -8.22
C ARG A 70 6.86 6.94 -8.37
N SER A 71 6.44 5.99 -7.54
CA SER A 71 6.96 4.62 -7.59
C SER A 71 5.81 3.62 -7.75
N PHE A 72 5.22 3.59 -8.94
CA PHE A 72 4.15 2.64 -9.26
C PHE A 72 4.71 1.21 -9.38
N ALA A 73 3.96 0.23 -8.86
CA ALA A 73 4.28 -1.18 -9.04
C ALA A 73 3.84 -1.69 -10.42
N GLU A 74 2.75 -1.15 -10.95
CA GLU A 74 2.15 -1.60 -12.21
C GLU A 74 1.74 -0.43 -13.10
N PRO A 75 1.73 -0.62 -14.44
CA PRO A 75 1.31 0.42 -15.38
C PRO A 75 -0.11 0.95 -15.12
N MET A 76 -1.03 0.10 -14.63
CA MET A 76 -2.40 0.49 -14.33
C MET A 76 -2.45 1.53 -13.19
N GLU A 77 -1.58 1.43 -12.21
CA GLU A 77 -1.49 2.41 -11.12
C GLU A 77 -1.13 3.81 -11.64
N MET A 78 -0.24 3.92 -12.62
CA MET A 78 0.06 5.18 -13.29
C MET A 78 -1.17 5.73 -14.03
N VAL A 79 -1.92 4.89 -14.74
CA VAL A 79 -3.15 5.30 -15.45
C VAL A 79 -4.18 5.83 -14.45
N LEU A 80 -4.39 5.10 -13.34
CA LEU A 80 -5.31 5.52 -12.29
C LEU A 80 -4.84 6.82 -11.62
N TYR A 81 -3.53 6.97 -11.40
CA TYR A 81 -2.99 8.21 -10.87
C TYR A 81 -3.30 9.41 -11.78
N GLN A 82 -3.04 9.29 -13.07
CA GLN A 82 -3.37 10.33 -14.04
C GLN A 82 -4.87 10.64 -14.08
N GLN A 83 -5.72 9.61 -14.03
CA GLN A 83 -7.17 9.77 -14.09
C GLN A 83 -7.75 10.46 -12.85
N PHE A 84 -7.32 10.06 -11.66
CA PHE A 84 -7.94 10.52 -10.41
C PHE A 84 -7.25 11.72 -9.77
N TYR A 85 -5.94 11.89 -9.98
CA TYR A 85 -5.16 12.96 -9.36
C TYR A 85 -4.82 14.11 -10.32
N GLN A 86 -4.93 13.89 -11.64
CA GLN A 86 -4.71 14.91 -12.68
C GLN A 86 -3.45 15.74 -12.42
N PRO A 87 -2.27 15.13 -12.34
CA PRO A 87 -1.03 15.81 -11.95
C PRO A 87 -0.74 16.96 -12.91
N ARG A 88 -0.32 18.10 -12.36
CA ARG A 88 0.08 19.28 -13.15
C ARG A 88 1.53 19.22 -13.60
N LYS A 89 2.33 18.36 -12.95
CA LYS A 89 3.75 18.14 -13.25
C LYS A 89 3.94 16.91 -14.10
N ALA A 90 5.05 16.85 -14.83
CA ALA A 90 5.46 15.63 -15.48
C ALA A 90 5.77 14.55 -14.45
N VAL A 91 5.12 13.39 -14.56
CA VAL A 91 5.30 12.27 -13.63
C VAL A 91 6.45 11.41 -14.14
N GLN A 92 7.46 11.22 -13.30
CA GLN A 92 8.57 10.30 -13.56
C GLN A 92 8.52 9.11 -12.61
N GLN A 93 8.76 7.93 -13.18
CA GLN A 93 8.87 6.69 -12.39
C GLN A 93 10.19 6.70 -11.61
N ALA A 94 10.11 6.55 -10.29
CA ALA A 94 11.27 6.30 -9.47
C ALA A 94 11.86 4.92 -9.78
N PRO A 95 13.20 4.76 -9.77
CA PRO A 95 13.83 3.48 -10.10
C PRO A 95 13.59 2.40 -9.04
N PHE A 96 13.26 2.80 -7.81
CA PHE A 96 13.00 1.88 -6.71
C PHE A 96 11.54 1.94 -6.27
N PRO A 97 10.94 0.83 -5.85
CA PRO A 97 9.56 0.78 -5.36
C PRO A 97 9.47 1.32 -3.91
N PHE A 98 9.72 2.62 -3.73
CA PHE A 98 9.74 3.28 -2.42
C PHE A 98 8.41 3.16 -1.66
N HIS A 99 7.27 3.04 -2.35
CA HIS A 99 5.99 2.76 -1.69
C HIS A 99 6.00 1.43 -0.91
N LEU A 100 6.70 0.39 -1.42
CA LEU A 100 6.83 -0.90 -0.72
C LEU A 100 7.75 -0.79 0.50
N LEU A 101 8.80 0.04 0.43
CA LEU A 101 9.64 0.34 1.58
C LEU A 101 8.83 0.88 2.76
N TYR A 102 7.95 1.85 2.48
CA TYR A 102 7.10 2.45 3.50
C TYR A 102 5.92 1.56 3.90
N LEU A 103 5.46 0.67 3.03
CA LEU A 103 4.52 -0.39 3.40
C LEU A 103 5.13 -1.29 4.48
N LEU A 104 6.33 -1.83 4.23
CA LEU A 104 7.01 -2.71 5.19
C LEU A 104 7.33 -2.00 6.50
N LEU A 105 7.75 -0.73 6.44
CA LEU A 105 7.94 0.07 7.66
C LEU A 105 6.62 0.24 8.42
N GLY A 106 5.52 0.49 7.72
CA GLY A 106 4.19 0.60 8.33
C GLY A 106 3.72 -0.71 9.00
N GLU A 107 3.94 -1.84 8.33
CA GLU A 107 3.64 -3.16 8.88
C GLU A 107 4.49 -3.47 10.13
N LEU A 108 5.77 -3.16 10.09
CA LEU A 108 6.69 -3.31 11.22
C LEU A 108 6.26 -2.46 12.42
N GLU A 109 5.90 -1.20 12.19
CA GLU A 109 5.43 -0.31 13.26
C GLU A 109 4.09 -0.79 13.85
N LEU A 110 3.16 -1.28 13.00
CA LEU A 110 1.91 -1.88 13.48
C LEU A 110 2.15 -3.12 14.32
N ALA A 111 3.06 -4.01 13.89
CA ALA A 111 3.40 -5.22 14.64
C ALA A 111 3.97 -4.92 16.04
N GLN A 112 4.61 -3.75 16.20
CA GLN A 112 5.10 -3.24 17.49
C GLN A 112 4.05 -2.41 18.27
N GLY A 113 2.82 -2.28 17.78
CA GLY A 113 1.78 -1.44 18.37
C GLY A 113 2.03 0.08 18.23
N GLN A 114 2.99 0.48 17.37
CA GLN A 114 3.38 1.87 17.15
C GLN A 114 2.49 2.54 16.10
N THR A 115 1.18 2.62 16.36
CA THR A 115 0.15 3.05 15.40
C THR A 115 0.45 4.42 14.78
N LYS A 116 0.92 5.40 15.58
CA LYS A 116 1.27 6.73 15.06
C LYS A 116 2.46 6.72 14.11
N ALA A 117 3.45 5.86 14.37
CA ALA A 117 4.61 5.71 13.48
C ALA A 117 4.21 4.99 12.19
N ALA A 118 3.38 3.92 12.30
CA ALA A 118 2.81 3.23 11.16
C ALA A 118 2.02 4.19 10.25
N ARG A 119 1.16 5.03 10.81
CA ARG A 119 0.43 6.06 10.07
C ARG A 119 1.36 6.94 9.25
N LYS A 120 2.40 7.50 9.87
CA LYS A 120 3.37 8.37 9.18
C LYS A 120 4.12 7.65 8.05
N ALA A 121 4.50 6.40 8.29
CA ALA A 121 5.16 5.60 7.26
C ALA A 121 4.23 5.36 6.05
N LEU A 122 3.01 4.92 6.29
CA LEU A 122 2.05 4.63 5.23
C LEU A 122 1.60 5.89 4.47
N GLU A 123 1.47 7.03 5.13
CA GLU A 123 1.26 8.32 4.45
C GLU A 123 2.41 8.68 3.50
N LYS A 124 3.66 8.37 3.87
CA LYS A 124 4.80 8.52 2.95
C LYS A 124 4.71 7.51 1.80
N GLY A 125 4.32 6.26 2.07
CA GLY A 125 4.07 5.26 1.04
C GLY A 125 3.03 5.74 0.03
N LEU A 126 1.91 6.30 0.49
CA LEU A 126 0.86 6.88 -0.37
C LEU A 126 1.29 8.17 -1.09
N ARG A 127 2.35 8.88 -0.65
CA ARG A 127 2.94 9.96 -1.44
C ARG A 127 3.75 9.42 -2.62
N TRP A 128 4.43 8.29 -2.43
CA TRP A 128 5.18 7.64 -3.50
C TRP A 128 4.26 6.96 -4.52
N ASP A 129 3.22 6.28 -4.03
CA ASP A 129 2.18 5.69 -4.87
C ASP A 129 0.78 5.93 -4.27
N PRO A 130 0.10 6.99 -4.68
CA PRO A 130 -1.26 7.28 -4.20
C PRO A 130 -2.31 6.26 -4.62
N THR A 131 -1.98 5.36 -5.55
CA THR A 131 -2.88 4.33 -6.07
C THR A 131 -2.60 2.93 -5.54
N SER A 132 -1.53 2.76 -4.74
CA SER A 132 -1.16 1.47 -4.17
C SER A 132 -2.24 0.90 -3.25
N ALA A 133 -2.89 -0.16 -3.69
CA ALA A 133 -3.88 -0.89 -2.90
C ALA A 133 -3.25 -1.52 -1.63
N PRO A 134 -2.06 -2.18 -1.68
CA PRO A 134 -1.42 -2.73 -0.49
C PRO A 134 -1.15 -1.69 0.60
N VAL A 135 -0.57 -0.54 0.24
CA VAL A 135 -0.29 0.55 1.19
C VAL A 135 -1.58 1.07 1.82
N ARG A 136 -2.63 1.26 1.00
CA ARG A 136 -3.93 1.74 1.47
C ARG A 136 -4.62 0.76 2.40
N PHE A 137 -4.54 -0.54 2.10
CA PHE A 137 -5.11 -1.56 2.97
C PHE A 137 -4.37 -1.68 4.31
N CYS A 138 -3.06 -1.50 4.32
CA CYS A 138 -2.31 -1.42 5.56
C CYS A 138 -2.69 -0.15 6.35
N TYR A 139 -2.90 0.98 5.67
CA TYR A 139 -3.38 2.22 6.30
C TYR A 139 -4.79 2.06 6.91
N LEU A 140 -5.68 1.29 6.29
CA LEU A 140 -6.98 0.94 6.87
C LEU A 140 -6.82 0.15 8.18
N SER A 141 -5.80 -0.71 8.30
CA SER A 141 -5.52 -1.40 9.56
C SER A 141 -5.11 -0.41 10.67
N VAL A 142 -4.34 0.62 10.35
CA VAL A 142 -4.04 1.72 11.30
C VAL A 142 -5.33 2.41 11.77
N LEU A 143 -6.20 2.79 10.84
CA LEU A 143 -7.46 3.49 11.16
C LEU A 143 -8.39 2.62 12.02
N ARG A 144 -8.37 1.30 11.81
CA ARG A 144 -9.08 0.32 12.63
C ARG A 144 -8.57 0.33 14.08
N GLU A 145 -7.26 0.25 14.27
CA GLU A 145 -6.63 0.30 15.59
C GLU A 145 -6.93 1.62 16.32
N GLU A 146 -6.95 2.72 15.59
CA GLU A 146 -7.29 4.05 16.12
C GLU A 146 -8.80 4.24 16.32
N LYS A 147 -9.64 3.29 15.87
CA LYS A 147 -11.10 3.37 15.86
C LYS A 147 -11.64 4.57 15.07
N ASP A 148 -10.87 5.09 14.12
CA ASP A 148 -11.31 6.14 13.19
C ASP A 148 -12.12 5.55 12.05
N TRP A 149 -13.37 5.17 12.34
CA TRP A 149 -14.27 4.53 11.37
C TRP A 149 -14.75 5.47 10.27
N ASP A 150 -14.72 6.75 10.49
CA ASP A 150 -15.04 7.74 9.45
C ASP A 150 -13.87 7.94 8.50
N GLY A 151 -12.65 8.03 9.01
CA GLY A 151 -11.42 7.96 8.22
C GLY A 151 -11.33 6.64 7.43
N PHE A 152 -11.60 5.52 8.09
CA PHE A 152 -11.65 4.20 7.46
C PHE A 152 -12.61 4.18 6.26
N GLY A 153 -13.83 4.70 6.42
CA GLY A 153 -14.80 4.77 5.33
C GLY A 153 -14.35 5.65 4.17
N ARG A 154 -13.69 6.78 4.43
CA ARG A 154 -13.13 7.64 3.38
C ARG A 154 -12.03 6.93 2.60
N VAL A 155 -11.06 6.34 3.30
CA VAL A 155 -9.93 5.63 2.67
C VAL A 155 -10.40 4.40 1.89
N ASN A 156 -11.36 3.64 2.44
CA ASN A 156 -11.92 2.47 1.74
C ASN A 156 -12.69 2.86 0.47
N ARG A 157 -13.39 4.00 0.46
CA ARG A 157 -14.06 4.54 -0.74
C ARG A 157 -13.06 4.86 -1.84
N ASP A 158 -11.91 5.45 -1.49
CA ASP A 158 -10.84 5.71 -2.45
C ASP A 158 -10.20 4.41 -2.94
N ALA A 159 -10.10 3.39 -2.07
CA ALA A 159 -9.67 2.05 -2.48
C ALA A 159 -10.62 1.44 -3.51
N PHE A 160 -11.95 1.52 -3.31
CA PHE A 160 -12.94 1.06 -4.29
C PHE A 160 -12.78 1.72 -5.66
N ARG A 161 -12.61 3.05 -5.68
CA ARG A 161 -12.49 3.81 -6.94
C ARG A 161 -11.26 3.44 -7.75
N GLN A 162 -10.23 2.90 -7.11
CA GLN A 162 -8.93 2.59 -7.72
C GLN A 162 -8.67 1.08 -7.81
N ALA A 163 -9.58 0.25 -7.28
CA ALA A 163 -9.45 -1.19 -7.36
C ALA A 163 -9.66 -1.67 -8.81
N PHE A 164 -8.67 -2.35 -9.35
CA PHE A 164 -8.73 -2.95 -10.69
C PHE A 164 -8.50 -4.47 -10.67
N ARG A 165 -8.13 -5.02 -9.52
CA ARG A 165 -8.00 -6.46 -9.31
C ARG A 165 -9.21 -7.00 -8.55
N PRO A 166 -9.75 -8.19 -8.90
CA PRO A 166 -10.87 -8.80 -8.17
C PRO A 166 -10.59 -8.92 -6.67
N ALA A 167 -9.36 -9.33 -6.29
CA ALA A 167 -8.99 -9.48 -4.89
C ALA A 167 -9.06 -8.16 -4.10
N ASP A 168 -8.71 -7.02 -4.73
CA ASP A 168 -8.80 -5.69 -4.13
C ASP A 168 -10.26 -5.28 -3.93
N LEU A 169 -11.14 -5.56 -4.90
CA LEU A 169 -12.58 -5.35 -4.77
C LEU A 169 -13.17 -6.19 -3.63
N ALA A 170 -12.82 -7.49 -3.58
CA ALA A 170 -13.23 -8.34 -2.48
C ALA A 170 -12.84 -7.76 -1.11
N ARG A 171 -11.61 -7.26 -0.99
CA ARG A 171 -11.11 -6.65 0.24
C ARG A 171 -11.84 -5.35 0.57
N CYS A 172 -12.11 -4.50 -0.42
CA CYS A 172 -12.90 -3.28 -0.23
C CYS A 172 -14.30 -3.57 0.30
N TYR A 173 -14.99 -4.57 -0.24
CA TYR A 173 -16.30 -4.99 0.26
C TYR A 173 -16.23 -5.55 1.68
N ARG A 174 -15.22 -6.36 2.01
CA ARG A 174 -15.02 -6.84 3.39
C ARG A 174 -14.78 -5.70 4.38
N ASN A 175 -13.96 -4.74 4.01
CA ASN A 175 -13.72 -3.54 4.82
C ASN A 175 -15.00 -2.73 5.02
N GLU A 176 -15.86 -2.59 4.00
CA GLU A 176 -17.15 -1.93 4.13
C GLU A 176 -18.09 -2.69 5.06
N GLY A 177 -18.12 -4.02 4.95
CA GLY A 177 -18.87 -4.89 5.86
C GLY A 177 -18.45 -4.69 7.31
N GLU A 178 -17.16 -4.67 7.59
CA GLU A 178 -16.60 -4.42 8.92
C GLU A 178 -17.00 -3.04 9.46
N ARG A 179 -16.87 -2.00 8.65
CA ARG A 179 -17.29 -0.65 9.01
C ARG A 179 -18.77 -0.57 9.34
N LEU A 180 -19.62 -1.25 8.57
CA LEU A 180 -21.06 -1.30 8.78
C LEU A 180 -21.44 -2.07 10.04
N LEU A 181 -20.75 -3.18 10.35
CA LEU A 181 -20.90 -3.90 11.62
C LEU A 181 -20.62 -2.96 12.81
N HIS A 182 -19.52 -2.23 12.73
CA HIS A 182 -19.16 -1.28 13.79
C HIS A 182 -20.22 -0.17 13.98
N LYS A 183 -20.89 0.24 12.91
CA LYS A 183 -22.02 1.20 12.97
C LYS A 183 -23.37 0.55 13.36
N GLY A 184 -23.40 -0.73 13.66
CA GLY A 184 -24.62 -1.46 14.00
C GLY A 184 -25.55 -1.76 12.82
N ASN A 185 -25.08 -1.49 11.59
CA ASN A 185 -25.88 -1.80 10.37
C ASN A 185 -25.59 -3.25 9.91
N TRP A 186 -26.21 -4.20 10.61
CA TRP A 186 -26.04 -5.63 10.39
C TRP A 186 -26.48 -6.07 8.98
N GLN A 187 -27.61 -5.56 8.50
CA GLN A 187 -28.09 -5.87 7.15
C GLN A 187 -27.15 -5.36 6.07
N GLY A 188 -26.73 -4.10 6.15
CA GLY A 188 -25.77 -3.53 5.22
C GLY A 188 -24.43 -4.27 5.23
N ALA A 189 -23.96 -4.69 6.42
CA ALA A 189 -22.77 -5.51 6.55
C ALA A 189 -22.89 -6.86 5.86
N ARG A 190 -24.04 -7.55 6.04
CA ARG A 190 -24.34 -8.81 5.34
C ARG A 190 -24.21 -8.66 3.83
N TYR A 191 -24.86 -7.64 3.26
CA TYR A 191 -24.78 -7.39 1.82
C TYR A 191 -23.33 -7.12 1.35
N ALA A 192 -22.57 -6.33 2.10
CA ALA A 192 -21.18 -6.05 1.75
C ALA A 192 -20.33 -7.33 1.77
N PHE A 193 -20.45 -8.18 2.78
CA PHE A 193 -19.74 -9.46 2.82
C PHE A 193 -20.17 -10.41 1.70
N LEU A 194 -21.46 -10.50 1.40
CA LEU A 194 -21.95 -11.32 0.27
C LEU A 194 -21.42 -10.81 -1.07
N LEU A 195 -21.38 -9.48 -1.29
CA LEU A 195 -20.80 -8.90 -2.50
C LEU A 195 -19.31 -9.23 -2.63
N SER A 196 -18.58 -9.34 -1.51
CA SER A 196 -17.17 -9.71 -1.57
C SER A 196 -16.93 -11.11 -2.15
N LEU A 197 -17.92 -12.02 -2.05
CA LEU A 197 -17.83 -13.39 -2.59
C LEU A 197 -17.80 -13.44 -4.11
N ASN A 198 -18.31 -12.42 -4.80
CA ASN A 198 -18.21 -12.33 -6.25
C ASN A 198 -16.75 -12.16 -6.74
N TYR A 199 -15.83 -11.77 -5.85
CA TYR A 199 -14.47 -11.42 -6.17
C TYR A 199 -13.42 -12.15 -5.32
N GLY A 200 -13.83 -12.92 -4.32
CA GLY A 200 -12.95 -13.58 -3.37
C GLY A 200 -13.52 -14.82 -2.73
N GLU A 201 -12.76 -15.45 -1.84
CA GLU A 201 -13.12 -16.73 -1.22
C GLU A 201 -14.12 -16.59 -0.08
N GLU A 202 -15.04 -17.53 0.01
CA GLU A 202 -16.06 -17.64 1.08
C GLU A 202 -15.42 -17.74 2.47
N ARG A 203 -14.32 -18.50 2.60
CA ARG A 203 -13.61 -18.69 3.86
C ARG A 203 -13.27 -17.38 4.58
N ALA A 204 -13.01 -16.32 3.81
CA ALA A 204 -12.62 -15.02 4.35
C ALA A 204 -13.75 -14.30 5.11
N VAL A 205 -15.01 -14.67 4.88
CA VAL A 205 -16.19 -13.96 5.44
C VAL A 205 -17.18 -14.86 6.16
N LYS A 206 -16.94 -16.18 6.15
CA LYS A 206 -17.87 -17.17 6.70
C LYS A 206 -18.26 -16.86 8.15
N GLY A 207 -17.29 -16.65 9.03
CA GLY A 207 -17.53 -16.37 10.44
C GLY A 207 -18.31 -15.07 10.68
N GLN A 208 -18.07 -14.03 9.86
CA GLN A 208 -18.83 -12.78 9.93
C GLN A 208 -20.28 -12.99 9.51
N LEU A 209 -20.53 -13.75 8.43
CA LEU A 209 -21.88 -14.05 7.96
C LEU A 209 -22.66 -14.89 8.97
N GLU A 210 -22.02 -15.89 9.59
CA GLU A 210 -22.62 -16.68 10.67
C GLU A 210 -23.01 -15.81 11.87
N THR A 211 -22.10 -14.93 12.31
CA THR A 211 -22.37 -14.00 13.41
C THR A 211 -23.54 -13.04 13.08
N ILE A 212 -23.60 -12.55 11.84
CA ILE A 212 -24.67 -11.67 11.38
C ILE A 212 -26.01 -12.40 11.33
N ALA A 213 -26.04 -13.63 10.82
CA ALA A 213 -27.25 -14.44 10.75
C ALA A 213 -27.83 -14.69 12.16
N GLN A 214 -26.99 -15.09 13.12
CA GLN A 214 -27.41 -15.23 14.51
C GLN A 214 -27.99 -13.92 15.09
N LYS A 215 -27.37 -12.78 14.77
CA LYS A 215 -27.82 -11.49 15.28
C LYS A 215 -29.14 -11.02 14.67
N LEU A 216 -29.41 -11.36 13.42
CA LEU A 216 -30.64 -11.03 12.70
C LEU A 216 -31.77 -12.02 12.94
N GLY A 217 -31.47 -13.20 13.53
CA GLY A 217 -32.43 -14.30 13.72
C GLY A 217 -32.76 -15.03 12.42
N ASP A 218 -31.88 -14.94 11.43
CA ASP A 218 -32.01 -15.62 10.13
C ASP A 218 -31.27 -16.95 10.14
N GLU A 219 -31.79 -17.97 9.43
CA GLU A 219 -31.01 -19.12 9.01
C GLU A 219 -30.07 -18.71 7.86
N LEU A 220 -28.86 -19.32 7.82
CA LEU A 220 -27.84 -19.08 6.79
C LEU A 220 -28.28 -19.64 5.43
#